data_9ee598368a50c5431c18c66d320299df
#
_entry.id   9ee598368a50c5431c18c66d320299df
#
_cell.length_a   1.000
_cell.length_b   1.000
_cell.length_c   1.000
_cell.angle_alpha   90.00
_cell.angle_beta   90.00
_cell.angle_gamma   90.00
#
_symmetry.space_group_name_H-M   'P 1'
#
loop_
_entity.id
_entity.type
_entity.pdbx_description
1 polymer ?
#
loop_
_entity_poly.entity_id
_entity_poly.type
_entity_poly.pdbx_seq_one_letter_code
_entity_poly.pdbx_strand_id
1 'polypeptide(L)'
;MAAVWIDIDVHSGVPIYVQIADQVRRAIEAGSLRSRERLPTVRRLAGELSVAPNTIVKAYSELQRVGLVESRPGGGTVVTEGVEEVARERRVEEIFERSRVLVRDAVALSISEDDLWASLDSEFERMRRSAGDGPVEPG
;
A
#
# COMPACT_ATOMS: atom_id res chain seq x y z
N MET A 1 6.21 -6.35 -19.72
CA MET A 1 6.31 -6.99 -18.40
C MET A 1 6.80 -5.96 -17.40
N ALA A 2 6.03 -5.71 -16.34
CA ALA A 2 6.44 -4.79 -15.31
C ALA A 2 7.68 -5.31 -14.58
N ALA A 3 8.71 -4.48 -14.46
CA ALA A 3 9.83 -4.77 -13.57
C ALA A 3 9.40 -4.44 -12.15
N VAL A 4 9.17 -5.46 -11.33
CA VAL A 4 8.90 -5.27 -9.92
C VAL A 4 10.24 -5.30 -9.18
N TRP A 5 10.63 -4.18 -8.61
CA TRP A 5 11.81 -4.10 -7.76
C TRP A 5 11.43 -4.55 -6.35
N ILE A 6 11.91 -5.74 -6.01
CA ILE A 6 11.69 -6.31 -4.70
C ILE A 6 13.04 -6.50 -4.02
N ASP A 7 13.19 -5.83 -2.89
CA ASP A 7 14.38 -5.91 -2.05
C ASP A 7 14.02 -6.61 -0.74
N ILE A 8 14.67 -7.75 -0.51
CA ILE A 8 14.39 -8.59 0.66
C ILE A 8 15.46 -8.35 1.72
N ASP A 9 15.03 -7.99 2.93
CA ASP A 9 15.86 -7.89 4.11
C ASP A 9 15.62 -9.12 5.00
N VAL A 10 16.56 -10.07 4.97
CA VAL A 10 16.49 -11.31 5.77
C VAL A 10 16.69 -11.06 7.27
N HIS A 11 17.18 -9.89 7.66
CA HIS A 11 17.47 -9.52 9.04
C HIS A 11 16.39 -8.64 9.70
N SER A 12 15.36 -8.23 8.94
CA SER A 12 14.32 -7.32 9.43
C SER A 12 13.38 -7.93 10.48
N GLY A 13 13.34 -9.26 10.59
CA GLY A 13 12.36 -9.95 11.41
C GLY A 13 10.95 -10.05 10.80
N VAL A 14 10.71 -9.36 9.68
CA VAL A 14 9.44 -9.46 8.94
C VAL A 14 9.51 -10.68 8.00
N PRO A 15 8.49 -11.54 7.98
CA PRO A 15 8.45 -12.68 7.05
C PRO A 15 8.65 -12.23 5.60
N ILE A 16 9.39 -13.00 4.82
CA ILE A 16 9.75 -12.64 3.44
C ILE A 16 8.51 -12.43 2.58
N TYR A 17 7.49 -13.29 2.71
CA TYR A 17 6.26 -13.14 1.92
C TYR A 17 5.52 -11.82 2.22
N VAL A 18 5.59 -11.33 3.45
CA VAL A 18 5.01 -10.04 3.85
C VAL A 18 5.78 -8.90 3.18
N GLN A 19 7.11 -8.97 3.16
CA GLN A 19 7.95 -7.97 2.48
C GLN A 19 7.63 -7.90 0.99
N ILE A 20 7.45 -9.04 0.33
CA ILE A 20 7.11 -9.13 -1.09
C ILE A 20 5.72 -8.51 -1.32
N ALA A 21 4.73 -8.95 -0.58
CA ALA A 21 3.36 -8.43 -0.70
C ALA A 21 3.29 -6.92 -0.47
N ASP A 22 3.99 -6.41 0.53
CA ASP A 22 4.06 -4.98 0.85
C ASP A 22 4.67 -4.15 -0.28
N GLN A 23 5.76 -4.62 -0.87
CA GLN A 23 6.43 -3.91 -1.95
C GLN A 23 5.59 -3.90 -3.24
N VAL A 24 4.92 -5.00 -3.56
CA VAL A 24 3.97 -5.05 -4.69
C VAL A 24 2.81 -4.11 -4.44
N ARG A 25 2.25 -4.11 -3.24
CA ARG A 25 1.17 -3.20 -2.85
C ARG A 25 1.57 -1.74 -3.02
N ARG A 26 2.74 -1.36 -2.54
CA ARG A 26 3.28 0.01 -2.70
C ARG A 26 3.47 0.40 -4.15
N ALA A 27 3.93 -0.51 -4.99
CA ALA A 27 4.09 -0.27 -6.42
C ALA A 27 2.72 -0.02 -7.11
N ILE A 28 1.69 -0.75 -6.71
CA ILE A 28 0.32 -0.54 -7.18
C ILE A 28 -0.21 0.82 -6.72
N GLU A 29 -0.07 1.14 -5.44
CA GLU A 29 -0.51 2.40 -4.86
C GLU A 29 0.20 3.63 -5.46
N ALA A 30 1.48 3.48 -5.81
CA ALA A 30 2.27 4.52 -6.46
C ALA A 30 2.01 4.65 -7.96
N GLY A 31 1.25 3.74 -8.56
CA GLY A 31 0.99 3.73 -9.99
C GLY A 31 2.11 3.11 -10.84
N SER A 32 3.14 2.55 -10.21
CA SER A 32 4.22 1.83 -10.91
C SER A 32 3.76 0.52 -11.52
N LEU A 33 2.79 -0.13 -10.87
CA LEU A 33 2.04 -1.26 -11.39
C LEU A 33 0.61 -0.81 -11.65
N ARG A 34 0.17 -0.93 -12.89
CA ARG A 34 -1.15 -0.48 -13.34
C ARG A 34 -2.14 -1.64 -13.44
N SER A 35 -3.42 -1.31 -13.50
CA SER A 35 -4.49 -2.26 -13.82
C SER A 35 -4.10 -3.14 -15.01
N ARG A 36 -4.40 -4.43 -14.91
CA ARG A 36 -4.17 -5.46 -15.93
C ARG A 36 -2.70 -5.80 -16.19
N GLU A 37 -1.74 -5.15 -15.57
CA GLU A 37 -0.35 -5.56 -15.71
C GLU A 37 -0.13 -6.94 -15.11
N ARG A 38 0.62 -7.77 -15.83
CA ARG A 38 0.96 -9.11 -15.40
C ARG A 38 2.12 -9.07 -14.41
N LEU A 39 1.96 -9.74 -13.27
CA LEU A 39 3.07 -10.00 -12.37
C LEU A 39 3.96 -11.12 -12.91
N PRO A 40 5.24 -11.17 -12.49
CA PRO A 40 6.10 -12.31 -12.79
C PRO A 40 5.44 -13.63 -12.35
N THR A 41 5.71 -14.71 -13.07
CA THR A 41 5.28 -16.03 -12.60
C THR A 41 5.91 -16.36 -11.26
N VAL A 42 5.25 -17.19 -10.47
CA VAL A 42 5.77 -17.68 -9.19
C VAL A 42 7.19 -18.25 -9.36
N ARG A 43 7.37 -19.10 -10.35
CA ARG A 43 8.65 -19.76 -10.64
C ARG A 43 9.76 -18.75 -10.98
N ARG A 44 9.43 -17.77 -11.81
CA ARG A 44 10.38 -16.73 -12.24
C ARG A 44 10.81 -15.85 -11.06
N LEU A 45 9.84 -15.34 -10.32
CA LEU A 45 10.14 -14.46 -9.19
C LEU A 45 10.89 -15.20 -8.07
N ALA A 46 10.53 -16.45 -7.78
CA ALA A 46 11.23 -17.29 -6.83
C ALA A 46 12.70 -17.46 -7.23
N GLY A 47 12.97 -17.69 -8.51
CA GLY A 47 14.33 -17.79 -9.04
C GLY A 47 15.10 -16.47 -8.94
N GLU A 48 14.47 -15.36 -9.31
CA GLU A 48 15.11 -14.02 -9.26
C GLU A 48 15.46 -13.59 -7.82
N LEU A 49 14.60 -13.92 -6.86
CA LEU A 49 14.78 -13.54 -5.45
C LEU A 49 15.50 -14.61 -4.63
N SER A 50 15.78 -15.76 -5.22
CA SER A 50 16.40 -16.91 -4.51
C SER A 50 15.61 -17.34 -3.28
N VAL A 51 14.29 -17.41 -3.41
CA VAL A 51 13.37 -17.86 -2.37
C VAL A 51 12.58 -19.08 -2.83
N ALA A 52 11.99 -19.80 -1.88
CA ALA A 52 11.15 -20.94 -2.19
C ALA A 52 9.90 -20.47 -2.97
N PRO A 53 9.45 -21.21 -4.00
CA PRO A 53 8.23 -20.85 -4.74
C PRO A 53 7.00 -20.64 -3.87
N ASN A 54 6.86 -21.42 -2.80
CA ASN A 54 5.73 -21.29 -1.87
C ASN A 54 5.71 -19.94 -1.15
N THR A 55 6.83 -19.29 -0.96
CA THR A 55 6.93 -17.92 -0.41
C THR A 55 6.25 -16.91 -1.35
N ILE A 56 6.47 -17.06 -2.65
CA ILE A 56 5.81 -16.22 -3.66
C ILE A 56 4.31 -16.52 -3.70
N VAL A 57 3.93 -17.79 -3.64
CA VAL A 57 2.51 -18.19 -3.59
C VAL A 57 1.80 -17.53 -2.42
N LYS A 58 2.41 -17.52 -1.23
CA LYS A 58 1.86 -16.84 -0.06
C LYS A 58 1.70 -15.34 -0.28
N ALA A 59 2.72 -14.68 -0.83
CA ALA A 59 2.67 -13.26 -1.12
C ALA A 59 1.54 -12.92 -2.10
N TYR A 60 1.42 -13.65 -3.18
CA TYR A 60 0.37 -13.44 -4.18
C TYR A 60 -1.02 -13.77 -3.63
N SER A 61 -1.13 -14.78 -2.78
CA SER A 61 -2.40 -15.10 -2.10
C SER A 61 -2.87 -13.97 -1.19
N GLU A 62 -1.97 -13.32 -0.47
CA GLU A 62 -2.29 -12.15 0.34
C GLU A 62 -2.79 -10.98 -0.52
N LEU A 63 -2.12 -10.69 -1.61
CA LEU A 63 -2.54 -9.65 -2.55
C LEU A 63 -3.89 -9.97 -3.20
N GLN A 64 -4.15 -11.24 -3.50
CA GLN A 64 -5.43 -11.72 -4.02
C GLN A 64 -6.56 -11.56 -3.00
N ARG A 65 -6.28 -11.91 -1.74
CA ARG A 65 -7.25 -11.80 -0.64
C ARG A 65 -7.76 -10.38 -0.47
N VAL A 66 -6.90 -9.40 -0.65
CA VAL A 66 -7.24 -7.97 -0.51
C VAL A 66 -7.68 -7.32 -1.83
N GLY A 67 -7.77 -8.08 -2.91
CA GLY A 67 -8.32 -7.63 -4.19
C GLY A 67 -7.36 -6.82 -5.06
N LEU A 68 -6.07 -6.80 -4.77
CA LEU A 68 -5.09 -6.02 -5.54
C LEU A 68 -4.61 -6.76 -6.79
N VAL A 69 -4.63 -8.08 -6.75
CA VAL A 69 -4.30 -8.93 -7.90
C VAL A 69 -5.33 -10.03 -8.06
N GLU A 70 -5.41 -10.58 -9.25
CA GLU A 70 -6.29 -11.71 -9.59
C GLU A 70 -5.56 -12.72 -10.46
N SER A 71 -5.96 -13.99 -10.30
CA SER A 71 -5.45 -15.07 -11.13
C SER A 71 -6.37 -15.23 -12.34
N ARG A 72 -5.80 -15.29 -13.54
CA ARG A 72 -6.53 -15.50 -14.77
C ARG A 72 -6.16 -16.81 -15.42
N PRO A 73 -7.15 -17.62 -15.86
CA PRO A 73 -6.87 -18.85 -16.61
C PRO A 73 -6.02 -18.55 -17.86
N GLY A 74 -4.85 -19.19 -17.98
CA GLY A 74 -3.92 -18.97 -19.09
C GLY A 74 -3.20 -17.62 -19.09
N GLY A 75 -3.53 -16.72 -18.16
CA GLY A 75 -2.97 -15.37 -18.08
C GLY A 75 -2.06 -15.11 -16.87
N GLY A 76 -1.92 -16.07 -15.97
CA GLY A 76 -1.14 -15.90 -14.75
C GLY A 76 -1.79 -14.96 -13.73
N THR A 77 -0.99 -14.29 -12.95
CA THR A 77 -1.43 -13.31 -11.95
C THR A 77 -1.31 -11.91 -12.53
N VAL A 78 -2.38 -11.14 -12.47
CA VAL A 78 -2.46 -9.79 -13.03
C VAL A 78 -2.96 -8.81 -11.97
N VAL A 79 -2.57 -7.55 -12.10
CA VAL A 79 -3.11 -6.46 -11.28
C VAL A 79 -4.60 -6.30 -11.61
N THR A 80 -5.42 -6.23 -10.58
CA THR A 80 -6.89 -6.16 -10.70
C THR A 80 -7.31 -4.95 -11.53
N GLU A 81 -8.26 -5.13 -12.42
CA GLU A 81 -8.90 -4.02 -13.14
C GLU A 81 -9.62 -3.11 -12.15
N GLY A 82 -9.42 -1.80 -12.27
CA GLY A 82 -9.95 -0.84 -11.31
C GLY A 82 -9.22 -0.84 -9.96
N VAL A 83 -7.98 -1.32 -9.94
CA VAL A 83 -7.15 -1.41 -8.73
C VAL A 83 -6.97 -0.07 -8.00
N GLU A 84 -7.02 1.02 -8.72
CA GLU A 84 -6.90 2.38 -8.17
C GLU A 84 -8.00 2.64 -7.13
N GLU A 85 -9.22 2.20 -7.40
CA GLU A 85 -10.34 2.30 -6.47
C GLU A 85 -10.15 1.39 -5.25
N VAL A 86 -9.75 0.15 -5.47
CA VAL A 86 -9.46 -0.83 -4.40
C VAL A 86 -8.33 -0.33 -3.51
N ALA A 87 -7.25 0.17 -4.10
CA ALA A 87 -6.12 0.72 -3.37
C ALA A 87 -6.52 1.95 -2.54
N ARG A 88 -7.37 2.81 -3.12
CA ARG A 88 -7.91 3.98 -2.42
C ARG A 88 -8.77 3.58 -1.22
N GLU A 89 -9.70 2.65 -1.39
CA GLU A 89 -10.54 2.14 -0.30
C GLU A 89 -9.72 1.59 0.86
N ARG A 90 -8.69 0.81 0.57
CA ARG A 90 -7.77 0.30 1.59
C ARG A 90 -7.05 1.41 2.34
N ARG A 91 -6.56 2.41 1.65
CA ARG A 91 -5.87 3.55 2.27
C ARG A 91 -6.80 4.36 3.16
N VAL A 92 -8.04 4.52 2.75
CA VAL A 92 -9.07 5.16 3.57
C VAL A 92 -9.32 4.37 4.85
N GLU A 93 -9.46 3.06 4.75
CA GLU A 93 -9.64 2.19 5.92
C GLU A 93 -8.44 2.23 6.87
N GLU A 94 -7.21 2.25 6.35
CA GLU A 94 -5.99 2.41 7.14
C GLU A 94 -5.98 3.74 7.90
N ILE A 95 -6.42 4.83 7.29
CA ILE A 95 -6.52 6.14 7.94
C ILE A 95 -7.54 6.09 9.09
N PHE A 96 -8.68 5.48 8.87
CA PHE A 96 -9.69 5.33 9.91
C PHE A 96 -9.20 4.45 11.07
N GLU A 97 -8.43 3.40 10.78
CA GLU A 97 -7.82 2.60 11.85
C GLU A 97 -6.80 3.41 12.66
N ARG A 98 -5.96 4.21 12.00
CA ARG A 98 -5.04 5.13 12.68
C ARG A 98 -5.78 6.16 13.52
N SER A 99 -6.93 6.64 13.09
CA SER A 99 -7.73 7.58 13.86
C SER A 99 -8.27 6.94 15.14
N ARG A 100 -8.65 5.67 15.10
CA ARG A 100 -9.07 4.93 16.30
C ARG A 100 -7.93 4.82 17.32
N VAL A 101 -6.71 4.52 16.85
CA VAL A 101 -5.52 4.49 17.70
C VAL A 101 -5.23 5.86 18.29
N LEU A 102 -5.28 6.91 17.48
CA LEU A 102 -5.07 8.28 17.91
C LEU A 102 -6.03 8.68 19.05
N VAL A 103 -7.31 8.40 18.90
CA VAL A 103 -8.33 8.68 19.92
C VAL A 103 -8.05 7.90 21.20
N ARG A 104 -7.69 6.64 21.08
CA ARG A 104 -7.35 5.79 22.22
C ARG A 104 -6.17 6.33 23.01
N ASP A 105 -5.11 6.76 22.31
CA ASP A 105 -3.93 7.35 22.92
C ASP A 105 -4.25 8.70 23.56
N ALA A 106 -5.06 9.53 22.92
CA ALA A 106 -5.49 10.81 23.48
C ALA A 106 -6.28 10.61 24.80
N VAL A 107 -7.18 9.65 24.83
CA VAL A 107 -7.95 9.30 26.05
C VAL A 107 -7.00 8.82 27.16
N ALA A 108 -6.04 7.97 26.84
CA ALA A 108 -5.07 7.45 27.80
C ALA A 108 -4.20 8.56 28.40
N LEU A 109 -3.92 9.62 27.65
CA LEU A 109 -3.15 10.80 28.09
C LEU A 109 -4.03 11.92 28.65
N SER A 110 -5.33 11.71 28.80
CA SER A 110 -6.30 12.71 29.27
C SER A 110 -6.31 14.00 28.44
N ILE A 111 -6.03 13.88 27.15
CA ILE A 111 -6.18 15.00 26.19
C ILE A 111 -7.67 15.20 25.95
N SER A 112 -8.16 16.43 26.07
CA SER A 112 -9.55 16.74 25.83
C SER A 112 -9.92 16.57 24.34
N GLU A 113 -11.19 16.26 24.10
CA GLU A 113 -11.72 16.21 22.72
C GLU A 113 -11.51 17.54 21.99
N ASP A 114 -11.78 18.66 22.64
CA ASP A 114 -11.61 20.00 22.07
C ASP A 114 -10.15 20.26 21.67
N ASP A 115 -9.19 19.90 22.50
CA ASP A 115 -7.77 20.06 22.21
C ASP A 115 -7.34 19.19 21.02
N LEU A 116 -7.84 17.98 20.95
CA LEU A 116 -7.56 17.09 19.83
C LEU A 116 -8.16 17.62 18.51
N TRP A 117 -9.41 18.08 18.54
CA TRP A 117 -10.04 18.72 17.37
C TRP A 117 -9.28 19.96 16.93
N ALA A 118 -8.88 20.83 17.86
CA ALA A 118 -8.09 22.03 17.55
C ALA A 118 -6.76 21.69 16.88
N SER A 119 -6.09 20.63 17.33
CA SER A 119 -4.84 20.15 16.72
C SER A 119 -5.06 19.66 15.29
N LEU A 120 -6.12 18.87 15.05
CA LEU A 120 -6.46 18.38 13.71
C LEU A 120 -6.84 19.52 12.77
N ASP A 121 -7.65 20.46 13.22
CA ASP A 121 -8.05 21.64 12.43
C ASP A 121 -6.82 22.46 12.02
N SER A 122 -5.88 22.65 12.92
CA SER A 122 -4.62 23.34 12.63
C SER A 122 -3.81 22.65 11.54
N GLU A 123 -3.75 21.32 11.54
CA GLU A 123 -3.08 20.55 10.50
C GLU A 123 -3.80 20.67 9.15
N PHE A 124 -5.13 20.61 9.13
CA PHE A 124 -5.90 20.81 7.90
C PHE A 124 -5.66 22.20 7.32
N GLU A 125 -5.63 23.23 8.14
CA GLU A 125 -5.33 24.59 7.70
C GLU A 125 -3.91 24.72 7.13
N ARG A 126 -2.93 24.08 7.75
CA ARG A 126 -1.56 24.06 7.27
C ARG A 126 -1.46 23.38 5.89
N MET A 127 -2.14 22.25 5.72
CA MET A 127 -2.17 21.52 4.46
C MET A 127 -2.85 22.28 3.34
N ARG A 128 -3.95 22.98 3.63
CA ARG A 128 -4.65 23.85 2.65
C ARG A 128 -3.76 24.99 2.17
N ARG A 129 -3.00 25.62 3.08
CA ARG A 129 -2.05 26.68 2.72
C ARG A 129 -0.93 26.15 1.83
N SER A 130 -0.38 25.00 2.13
CA SER A 130 0.66 24.37 1.32
C SER A 130 0.16 23.98 -0.09
N ALA A 131 -1.09 23.57 -0.21
CA ALA A 131 -1.69 23.21 -1.50
C ALA A 131 -2.05 24.45 -2.35
N GLY A 132 -2.31 25.60 -1.70
CA GLY A 132 -2.61 26.87 -2.38
C GLY A 132 -1.37 27.64 -2.87
N ASP A 133 -0.20 27.26 -2.41
CA ASP A 133 1.07 27.93 -2.73
C ASP A 133 1.86 27.17 -3.84
N GLY A 134 1.16 26.38 -4.64
CA GLY A 134 1.73 25.76 -5.85
C GLY A 134 2.20 26.85 -6.81
N PRO A 135 3.29 26.63 -7.58
CA PRO A 135 3.83 27.66 -8.47
C PRO A 135 2.74 28.14 -9.44
N VAL A 136 2.43 29.42 -9.37
CA VAL A 136 1.70 30.10 -10.43
C VAL A 136 2.62 30.07 -11.64
N GLU A 137 2.35 29.19 -12.60
CA GLU A 137 3.02 29.27 -13.88
C GLU A 137 2.70 30.65 -14.50
N PRO A 138 3.71 31.45 -14.83
CA PRO A 138 3.45 32.68 -15.57
C PRO A 138 2.93 32.30 -16.95
N GLY A 139 1.72 32.69 -17.24
CA GLY A 139 1.11 32.53 -18.56
C GLY A 139 1.86 33.29 -19.65
#